data_aea7ef10e62b7520dfb9f6f32c3e9472
#
_entry.id   aea7ef10e62b7520dfb9f6f32c3e9472
#
_cell.length_a   1.000
_cell.length_b   1.000
_cell.length_c   1.000
_cell.angle_alpha   90.00
_cell.angle_beta   90.00
_cell.angle_gamma   90.00
#
_symmetry.space_group_name_H-M   'P 1'
#
loop_
_entity.id
_entity.type
_entity.pdbx_description
1 polymer ?
#
loop_
_entity_poly.entity_id
_entity_poly.type
_entity_poly.pdbx_seq_one_letter_code
_entity_poly.pdbx_strand_id
1 'polypeptide(L)'
;MPDPLSPLRLNVGFIVAQSAGYSREFPIEVPRILLSPDLTLTRLAGTVLITRTNQGILIQANLRAALELECVRCLNPSRQRLQTQFTELYAFSRRYITESNLMMPETGVIDLTPVLREYMLLEVPISPLCRPDCKGLCPVCGNNLNETTCQHDDEPGDPRLAALKDLLGR
;
A
#
# COMPACT_ATOMS: atom_id res chain seq x y z
N MET A 1 16.05 -10.11 -13.48
CA MET A 1 16.28 -8.96 -14.39
C MET A 1 15.03 -8.10 -14.36
N PRO A 2 15.12 -6.78 -14.15
CA PRO A 2 13.93 -5.93 -14.18
C PRO A 2 13.34 -5.92 -15.59
N ASP A 3 12.03 -6.07 -15.67
CA ASP A 3 11.28 -6.05 -16.93
C ASP A 3 11.44 -4.67 -17.61
N PRO A 4 11.97 -4.59 -18.82
CA PRO A 4 12.17 -3.32 -19.53
C PRO A 4 10.85 -2.59 -19.87
N LEU A 5 9.71 -3.28 -19.76
CA LEU A 5 8.37 -2.78 -20.07
C LEU A 5 7.55 -2.39 -18.83
N SER A 6 8.17 -2.36 -17.64
CA SER A 6 7.44 -1.96 -16.43
C SER A 6 6.90 -0.53 -16.56
N PRO A 7 5.59 -0.31 -16.37
CA PRO A 7 4.97 1.02 -16.48
C PRO A 7 5.46 2.01 -15.41
N LEU A 8 6.20 1.54 -14.40
CA LEU A 8 6.82 2.34 -13.34
C LEU A 8 8.28 2.71 -13.65
N ARG A 9 8.80 2.33 -14.81
CA ARG A 9 10.14 2.74 -15.27
C ARG A 9 10.03 3.99 -16.11
N LEU A 10 10.45 5.12 -15.53
CA LEU A 10 10.36 6.43 -16.15
C LEU A 10 11.72 6.86 -16.70
N ASN A 11 11.75 7.16 -18.01
CA ASN A 11 12.94 7.77 -18.61
C ASN A 11 12.92 9.27 -18.27
N VAL A 12 13.85 9.68 -17.42
CA VAL A 12 14.02 11.07 -16.98
C VAL A 12 15.29 11.71 -17.51
N GLY A 13 16.06 11.03 -18.37
CA GLY A 13 17.33 11.53 -18.92
C GLY A 13 17.19 12.89 -19.59
N PHE A 14 16.07 13.13 -20.30
CA PHE A 14 15.79 14.43 -20.92
C PHE A 14 15.54 15.55 -19.89
N ILE A 15 15.04 15.22 -18.68
CA ILE A 15 14.80 16.18 -17.57
C ILE A 15 16.16 16.58 -16.95
N VAL A 16 17.10 15.64 -16.86
CA VAL A 16 18.45 15.90 -16.33
C VAL A 16 19.16 17.00 -17.13
N ALA A 17 18.95 17.04 -18.43
CA ALA A 17 19.52 18.02 -19.33
C ALA A 17 18.86 19.42 -19.24
N GLN A 18 17.73 19.57 -18.55
CA GLN A 18 17.01 20.83 -18.41
C GLN A 18 17.61 21.68 -17.27
N SER A 19 17.19 22.95 -17.21
CA SER A 19 17.53 23.84 -16.10
C SER A 19 16.80 23.46 -14.82
N ALA A 20 17.39 23.81 -13.69
CA ALA A 20 16.72 23.61 -12.39
C ALA A 20 15.36 24.34 -12.35
N GLY A 21 14.36 23.67 -11.78
CA GLY A 21 12.97 24.15 -11.77
C GLY A 21 12.11 23.57 -12.89
N TYR A 22 12.69 22.97 -13.92
CA TYR A 22 11.89 22.27 -14.94
C TYR A 22 11.15 21.08 -14.30
N SER A 23 9.87 20.96 -14.59
CA SER A 23 9.02 19.89 -14.08
C SER A 23 8.17 19.26 -15.18
N ARG A 24 7.88 17.99 -15.03
CA ARG A 24 6.97 17.25 -15.91
C ARG A 24 6.14 16.25 -15.13
N GLU A 25 4.87 16.19 -15.45
CA GLU A 25 3.92 15.25 -14.87
C GLU A 25 3.78 14.02 -15.75
N PHE A 26 3.74 12.85 -15.11
CA PHE A 26 3.53 11.56 -15.74
C PHE A 26 2.28 10.92 -15.14
N PRO A 27 1.21 10.74 -15.94
CA PRO A 27 0.07 9.98 -15.50
C PRO A 27 0.43 8.49 -15.42
N ILE A 28 0.02 7.86 -14.34
CA ILE A 28 0.15 6.41 -14.13
C ILE A 28 -1.25 5.81 -14.15
N GLU A 29 -1.46 4.83 -15.01
CA GLU A 29 -2.69 4.06 -15.06
C GLU A 29 -2.36 2.61 -15.44
N VAL A 30 -2.46 1.71 -14.45
CA VAL A 30 -2.11 0.30 -14.62
C VAL A 30 -3.23 -0.56 -14.04
N PRO A 31 -3.91 -1.38 -14.85
CA PRO A 31 -5.03 -2.21 -14.38
C PRO A 31 -4.62 -3.19 -13.29
N ARG A 32 -3.45 -3.81 -13.42
CA ARG A 32 -2.90 -4.77 -12.46
C ARG A 32 -1.37 -4.75 -12.54
N ILE A 33 -0.72 -4.77 -11.38
CA ILE A 33 0.73 -4.82 -11.25
C ILE A 33 1.14 -5.67 -10.06
N LEU A 34 2.17 -6.49 -10.24
CA LEU A 34 2.84 -7.18 -9.15
C LEU A 34 4.07 -6.37 -8.73
N LEU A 35 4.03 -5.82 -7.52
CA LEU A 35 5.18 -5.24 -6.86
C LEU A 35 5.89 -6.37 -6.09
N SER A 36 6.85 -6.98 -6.76
CA SER A 36 7.55 -8.18 -6.27
C SER A 36 8.07 -8.01 -4.83
N PRO A 37 8.04 -9.08 -3.99
CA PRO A 37 7.69 -10.45 -4.37
C PRO A 37 6.19 -10.81 -4.27
N ASP A 38 5.38 -10.07 -3.52
CA ASP A 38 4.09 -10.57 -2.99
C ASP A 38 2.92 -9.57 -3.05
N LEU A 39 3.16 -8.30 -3.42
CA LEU A 39 2.13 -7.26 -3.40
C LEU A 39 1.50 -7.08 -4.79
N THR A 40 0.32 -7.65 -5.00
CA THR A 40 -0.44 -7.47 -6.23
C THR A 40 -1.46 -6.35 -6.08
N LEU A 41 -1.23 -5.24 -6.74
CA LEU A 41 -2.15 -4.11 -6.78
C LEU A 41 -3.03 -4.16 -8.03
N THR A 42 -4.27 -3.70 -7.89
CA THR A 42 -5.20 -3.50 -8.98
C THR A 42 -5.61 -2.03 -9.08
N ARG A 43 -5.92 -1.56 -10.29
CA ARG A 43 -6.35 -0.18 -10.56
C ARG A 43 -5.37 0.86 -9.99
N LEU A 44 -4.07 0.62 -10.16
CA LEU A 44 -3.07 1.63 -9.84
C LEU A 44 -3.25 2.84 -10.76
N ALA A 45 -3.55 3.99 -10.17
CA ALA A 45 -3.78 5.22 -10.91
C ALA A 45 -3.33 6.45 -10.10
N GLY A 46 -2.93 7.49 -10.80
CA GLY A 46 -2.54 8.78 -10.22
C GLY A 46 -1.50 9.49 -11.06
N THR A 47 -0.71 10.35 -10.42
CA THR A 47 0.28 11.17 -11.10
C THR A 47 1.61 11.15 -10.36
N VAL A 48 2.66 11.29 -11.15
CA VAL A 48 4.04 11.44 -10.70
C VAL A 48 4.60 12.72 -11.31
N LEU A 49 4.83 13.72 -10.47
CA LEU A 49 5.49 14.96 -10.85
C LEU A 49 7.00 14.80 -10.65
N ILE A 50 7.76 15.03 -11.70
CA ILE A 50 9.22 14.94 -11.70
C ILE A 50 9.79 16.32 -11.92
N THR A 51 10.61 16.79 -10.98
CA THR A 51 11.18 18.14 -11.01
C THR A 51 12.71 18.06 -10.97
N ARG A 52 13.35 18.80 -11.86
CA ARG A 52 14.82 18.99 -11.87
C ARG A 52 15.21 19.99 -10.79
N THR A 53 16.02 19.56 -9.84
CA THR A 53 16.61 20.41 -8.80
C THR A 53 18.13 20.52 -8.96
N ASN A 54 18.80 21.42 -8.26
CA ASN A 54 20.25 21.52 -8.26
C ASN A 54 20.92 20.29 -7.64
N GLN A 55 20.21 19.55 -6.80
CA GLN A 55 20.74 18.41 -6.04
C GLN A 55 20.46 17.06 -6.71
N GLY A 56 19.40 16.99 -7.52
CA GLY A 56 18.95 15.74 -8.12
C GLY A 56 17.61 15.89 -8.84
N ILE A 57 16.97 14.77 -9.05
CA ILE A 57 15.61 14.66 -9.56
C ILE A 57 14.67 14.43 -8.39
N LEU A 58 13.78 15.38 -8.13
CA LEU A 58 12.73 15.30 -7.13
C LEU A 58 11.52 14.63 -7.76
N ILE A 59 11.02 13.58 -7.12
CA ILE A 59 9.83 12.85 -7.52
C ILE A 59 8.76 13.05 -6.45
N GLN A 60 7.61 13.56 -6.86
CA GLN A 60 6.42 13.70 -6.03
C GLN A 60 5.33 12.83 -6.64
N ALA A 61 4.90 11.83 -5.92
CA ALA A 61 3.89 10.89 -6.38
C ALA A 61 2.61 11.00 -5.54
N ASN A 62 1.46 10.92 -6.21
CA ASN A 62 0.16 10.77 -5.60
C ASN A 62 -0.56 9.64 -6.32
N LEU A 63 -0.57 8.46 -5.70
CA LEU A 63 -1.02 7.23 -6.31
C LEU A 63 -2.07 6.54 -5.43
N ARG A 64 -3.05 5.94 -6.10
CA ARG A 64 -4.10 5.14 -5.48
C ARG A 64 -4.15 3.78 -6.14
N ALA A 65 -4.48 2.77 -5.37
CA ALA A 65 -4.63 1.41 -5.85
C ALA A 65 -5.69 0.67 -5.04
N ALA A 66 -6.01 -0.54 -5.44
CA ALA A 66 -6.81 -1.45 -4.65
C ALA A 66 -6.04 -2.75 -4.42
N LEU A 67 -6.16 -3.28 -3.22
CA LEU A 67 -5.57 -4.55 -2.79
C LEU A 67 -6.70 -5.47 -2.31
N GLU A 68 -6.67 -6.72 -2.73
CA GLU A 68 -7.57 -7.75 -2.23
C GLU A 68 -6.95 -8.43 -1.01
N LEU A 69 -7.66 -8.34 0.12
CA LEU A 69 -7.26 -8.94 1.40
C LEU A 69 -8.44 -9.71 1.99
N GLU A 70 -8.14 -10.65 2.86
CA GLU A 70 -9.18 -11.33 3.63
C GLU A 70 -9.59 -10.52 4.85
N CYS A 71 -10.88 -10.43 5.11
CA CYS A 71 -11.40 -9.79 6.32
C CYS A 71 -10.97 -10.59 7.54
N VAL A 72 -10.35 -9.93 8.54
CA VAL A 72 -9.87 -10.61 9.75
C VAL A 72 -11.00 -11.17 10.63
N ARG A 73 -12.25 -10.77 10.41
CA ARG A 73 -13.40 -11.23 11.19
C ARG A 73 -14.19 -12.36 10.54
N CYS A 74 -14.47 -12.24 9.23
CA CYS A 74 -15.33 -13.23 8.54
C CYS A 74 -14.61 -14.02 7.45
N LEU A 75 -13.31 -13.78 7.24
CA LEU A 75 -12.43 -14.40 6.27
C LEU A 75 -12.85 -14.25 4.80
N ASN A 76 -13.92 -13.51 4.54
CA ASN A 76 -14.32 -13.22 3.17
C ASN A 76 -13.34 -12.25 2.50
N PRO A 77 -13.05 -12.44 1.20
CA PRO A 77 -12.24 -11.50 0.46
C PRO A 77 -12.88 -10.12 0.44
N SER A 78 -12.05 -9.11 0.63
CA SER A 78 -12.47 -7.71 0.62
C SER A 78 -11.46 -6.86 -0.13
N ARG A 79 -11.96 -5.85 -0.82
CA ARG A 79 -11.12 -4.91 -1.55
C ARG A 79 -10.83 -3.69 -0.70
N GLN A 80 -9.57 -3.53 -0.33
CA GLN A 80 -9.08 -2.35 0.37
C GLN A 80 -8.59 -1.30 -0.62
N ARG A 81 -8.92 -0.03 -0.37
CA ARG A 81 -8.40 1.11 -1.14
C ARG A 81 -7.14 1.61 -0.44
N LEU A 82 -6.06 1.67 -1.19
CA LEU A 82 -4.80 2.24 -0.74
C LEU A 82 -4.57 3.56 -1.45
N GLN A 83 -4.07 4.53 -0.73
CA GLN A 83 -3.64 5.82 -1.30
C GLN A 83 -2.36 6.23 -0.62
N THR A 84 -1.35 6.53 -1.43
CA THR A 84 -0.06 6.99 -0.93
C THR A 84 0.37 8.27 -1.61
N GLN A 85 1.08 9.09 -0.84
CA GLN A 85 1.75 10.30 -1.33
C GLN A 85 3.17 10.27 -0.79
N PHE A 86 4.14 10.45 -1.67
CA PHE A 86 5.52 10.50 -1.26
C PHE A 86 6.32 11.50 -2.08
N THR A 87 7.42 11.94 -1.50
CA THR A 87 8.38 12.84 -2.13
C THR A 87 9.77 12.27 -1.92
N GLU A 88 10.46 11.92 -3.02
CA GLU A 88 11.79 11.33 -2.98
C GLU A 88 12.77 12.08 -3.88
N LEU A 89 14.02 12.18 -3.43
CA LEU A 89 15.09 12.81 -4.17
C LEU A 89 16.08 11.74 -4.70
N TYR A 90 16.18 11.63 -6.01
CA TYR A 90 17.25 10.87 -6.67
C TYR A 90 18.46 11.78 -6.88
N ALA A 91 19.43 11.68 -5.98
CA ALA A 91 20.57 12.58 -5.91
C ALA A 91 21.55 12.40 -7.07
N PHE A 92 22.09 13.49 -7.59
CA PHE A 92 23.16 13.45 -8.62
C PHE A 92 24.54 13.13 -8.05
N SER A 93 24.73 13.35 -6.75
CA SER A 93 26.00 13.05 -6.09
C SER A 93 25.76 12.59 -4.66
N ARG A 94 26.73 11.83 -4.14
CA ARG A 94 26.66 11.26 -2.78
C ARG A 94 26.45 12.29 -1.67
N ARG A 95 26.88 13.52 -1.85
CA ARG A 95 26.71 14.60 -0.85
C ARG A 95 25.27 15.07 -0.66
N TYR A 96 24.39 14.74 -1.60
CA TYR A 96 22.98 15.14 -1.59
C TYR A 96 22.01 13.97 -1.30
N ILE A 97 22.58 12.80 -0.98
CA ILE A 97 21.77 11.61 -0.64
C ILE A 97 20.97 11.91 0.62
N THR A 98 19.68 11.59 0.56
CA THR A 98 18.74 11.61 1.68
C THR A 98 18.75 10.26 2.42
N GLU A 99 17.91 10.14 3.46
CA GLU A 99 17.74 8.88 4.21
C GLU A 99 17.31 7.70 3.32
N SER A 100 16.57 7.98 2.26
CA SER A 100 16.12 6.97 1.27
C SER A 100 17.27 6.39 0.43
N ASN A 101 18.47 6.96 0.51
CA ASN A 101 19.68 6.50 -0.18
C ASN A 101 19.53 6.30 -1.70
N LEU A 102 18.71 7.13 -2.36
CA LEU A 102 18.43 7.05 -3.79
C LEU A 102 19.43 7.89 -4.59
N MET A 103 20.06 7.26 -5.55
CA MET A 103 20.94 7.95 -6.51
C MET A 103 20.36 7.88 -7.92
N MET A 104 20.59 8.93 -8.68
CA MET A 104 20.22 8.99 -10.09
C MET A 104 21.00 7.93 -10.88
N PRO A 105 20.33 6.98 -11.55
CA PRO A 105 20.99 5.99 -12.38
C PRO A 105 21.65 6.62 -13.61
N GLU A 106 22.83 6.13 -13.99
CA GLU A 106 23.54 6.59 -15.18
C GLU A 106 22.75 6.39 -16.47
N THR A 107 21.85 5.40 -16.48
CA THR A 107 20.97 5.11 -17.62
C THR A 107 19.92 6.18 -17.87
N GLY A 108 19.69 7.11 -16.92
CA GLY A 108 18.62 8.09 -16.98
C GLY A 108 17.21 7.50 -16.81
N VAL A 109 17.11 6.23 -16.40
CA VAL A 109 15.81 5.56 -16.17
C VAL A 109 15.65 5.26 -14.70
N ILE A 110 14.62 5.84 -14.08
CA ILE A 110 14.25 5.60 -12.69
C ILE A 110 13.18 4.50 -12.63
N ASP A 111 13.38 3.51 -11.80
CA ASP A 111 12.40 2.49 -11.48
C ASP A 111 11.73 2.84 -10.15
N LEU A 112 10.44 3.15 -10.21
CA LEU A 112 9.64 3.50 -9.02
C LEU A 112 9.08 2.26 -8.30
N THR A 113 9.23 1.06 -8.86
CA THR A 113 8.67 -0.18 -8.31
C THR A 113 9.08 -0.41 -6.85
N PRO A 114 10.36 -0.35 -6.46
CA PRO A 114 10.76 -0.60 -5.07
C PRO A 114 10.23 0.47 -4.12
N VAL A 115 10.34 1.73 -4.48
CA VAL A 115 9.87 2.86 -3.65
C VAL A 115 8.36 2.79 -3.48
N LEU A 116 7.61 2.59 -4.57
CA LEU A 116 6.16 2.47 -4.51
C LEU A 116 5.72 1.28 -3.63
N ARG A 117 6.45 0.15 -3.69
CA ARG A 117 6.15 -1.01 -2.85
C ARG A 117 6.27 -0.66 -1.36
N GLU A 118 7.34 0.01 -0.96
CA GLU A 118 7.56 0.42 0.43
C GLU A 118 6.42 1.31 0.93
N TYR A 119 6.09 2.36 0.19
CA TYR A 119 5.01 3.27 0.57
C TYR A 119 3.62 2.62 0.55
N MET A 120 3.32 1.75 -0.44
CA MET A 120 2.04 1.04 -0.48
C MET A 120 1.89 0.04 0.65
N LEU A 121 2.97 -0.61 1.11
CA LEU A 121 2.93 -1.53 2.25
C LEU A 121 2.57 -0.81 3.56
N LEU A 122 2.99 0.45 3.73
CA LEU A 122 2.64 1.26 4.90
C LEU A 122 1.14 1.59 4.95
N GLU A 123 0.49 1.63 3.79
CA GLU A 123 -0.94 1.91 3.68
C GLU A 123 -1.82 0.66 3.86
N VAL A 124 -1.22 -0.54 3.89
CA VAL A 124 -1.98 -1.79 4.10
C VAL A 124 -2.50 -1.83 5.53
N PRO A 125 -3.83 -1.93 5.74
CA PRO A 125 -4.38 -1.98 7.08
C PRO A 125 -3.95 -3.26 7.81
N ILE A 126 -3.53 -3.13 9.07
CA ILE A 126 -3.15 -4.26 9.94
C ILE A 126 -4.35 -5.20 10.15
N SER A 127 -5.55 -4.64 10.22
CA SER A 127 -6.80 -5.38 10.46
C SER A 127 -7.83 -5.06 9.38
N PRO A 128 -7.69 -5.64 8.17
CA PRO A 128 -8.63 -5.38 7.08
C PRO A 128 -10.01 -5.91 7.40
N LEU A 129 -11.04 -5.10 7.19
CA LEU A 129 -12.44 -5.46 7.36
C LEU A 129 -13.18 -5.36 6.02
N CYS A 130 -14.09 -6.29 5.75
CA CYS A 130 -14.96 -6.20 4.57
C CYS A 130 -15.95 -5.02 4.68
N ARG A 131 -16.35 -4.70 5.90
CA ARG A 131 -17.20 -3.54 6.27
C ARG A 131 -17.00 -3.20 7.76
N PRO A 132 -17.22 -1.95 8.19
CA PRO A 132 -16.99 -1.52 9.58
C PRO A 132 -17.79 -2.31 10.61
N ASP A 133 -19.02 -2.69 10.25
CA ASP A 133 -20.00 -3.42 11.07
C ASP A 133 -19.92 -4.95 10.91
N CYS A 134 -18.80 -5.48 10.38
CA CYS A 134 -18.66 -6.92 10.18
C CYS A 134 -18.78 -7.67 11.52
N LYS A 135 -19.76 -8.60 11.57
CA LYS A 135 -20.04 -9.40 12.77
C LYS A 135 -19.07 -10.58 12.95
N GLY A 136 -18.34 -10.94 11.89
CA GLY A 136 -17.38 -12.04 11.93
C GLY A 136 -17.99 -13.43 11.78
N LEU A 137 -17.21 -14.41 12.23
CA LEU A 137 -17.65 -15.81 12.30
C LEU A 137 -18.16 -16.11 13.70
N CYS A 138 -19.13 -17.03 13.77
CA CYS A 138 -19.59 -17.57 15.04
C CYS A 138 -18.46 -18.36 15.73
N PRO A 139 -18.16 -18.08 17.00
CA PRO A 139 -17.07 -18.80 17.70
C PRO A 139 -17.39 -20.28 17.98
N VAL A 140 -18.67 -20.66 17.92
CA VAL A 140 -19.12 -22.04 18.19
C VAL A 140 -19.14 -22.89 16.92
N CYS A 141 -19.82 -22.39 15.86
CA CYS A 141 -20.05 -23.20 14.65
C CYS A 141 -19.29 -22.69 13.40
N GLY A 142 -18.59 -21.56 13.49
CA GLY A 142 -17.84 -21.00 12.36
C GLY A 142 -18.71 -20.35 11.28
N ASN A 143 -20.03 -20.29 11.42
CA ASN A 143 -20.90 -19.67 10.43
C ASN A 143 -20.68 -18.14 10.37
N ASN A 144 -20.82 -17.59 9.18
CA ASN A 144 -20.70 -16.14 8.97
C ASN A 144 -21.92 -15.41 9.54
N LEU A 145 -21.73 -14.68 10.64
CA LEU A 145 -22.78 -13.94 11.33
C LEU A 145 -23.30 -12.72 10.55
N ASN A 146 -22.70 -12.41 9.41
CA ASN A 146 -23.21 -11.39 8.50
C ASN A 146 -24.32 -11.93 7.59
N GLU A 147 -24.38 -13.25 7.42
CA GLU A 147 -25.30 -13.94 6.50
C GLU A 147 -26.36 -14.74 7.26
N THR A 148 -25.98 -15.27 8.42
CA THR A 148 -26.84 -16.13 9.23
C THR A 148 -26.84 -15.69 10.69
N THR A 149 -27.93 -15.99 11.40
CA THR A 149 -28.01 -15.87 12.85
C THR A 149 -27.87 -17.26 13.46
N CYS A 150 -26.99 -17.38 14.45
CA CYS A 150 -26.83 -18.62 15.20
C CYS A 150 -27.59 -18.53 16.52
N GLN A 151 -28.22 -19.64 16.90
CA GLN A 151 -28.78 -19.82 18.23
C GLN A 151 -28.00 -20.99 18.86
N HIS A 152 -27.09 -20.63 19.76
CA HIS A 152 -26.35 -21.59 20.57
C HIS A 152 -26.64 -21.32 22.00
N ASP A 153 -26.86 -22.39 22.78
CA ASP A 153 -26.91 -22.26 24.21
C ASP A 153 -25.57 -21.74 24.72
N ASP A 154 -25.58 -20.71 25.56
CA ASP A 154 -24.39 -20.20 26.20
C ASP A 154 -23.77 -21.32 27.04
N GLU A 155 -22.72 -21.98 26.53
CA GLU A 155 -21.94 -22.87 27.37
C GLU A 155 -21.44 -22.10 28.60
N PRO A 156 -21.59 -22.66 29.79
CA PRO A 156 -21.07 -22.03 31.00
C PRO A 156 -19.54 -21.90 30.81
N GLY A 157 -19.08 -20.65 30.72
CA GLY A 157 -17.64 -20.38 30.57
C GLY A 157 -16.81 -21.03 31.66
N ASP A 158 -15.50 -21.15 31.47
CA ASP A 158 -14.56 -21.77 32.43
C ASP A 158 -14.85 -21.23 33.85
N PRO A 159 -15.14 -22.13 34.82
CA PRO A 159 -15.44 -21.75 36.19
C PRO A 159 -14.34 -20.90 36.85
N ARG A 160 -13.09 -21.06 36.40
CA ARG A 160 -11.93 -20.27 36.87
C ARG A 160 -12.01 -18.78 36.50
N LEU A 161 -12.74 -18.47 35.45
CA LEU A 161 -12.92 -17.11 34.93
C LEU A 161 -14.27 -16.50 35.34
N ALA A 162 -15.08 -17.21 36.15
CA ALA A 162 -16.41 -16.76 36.57
C ALA A 162 -16.37 -15.39 37.25
N ALA A 163 -15.33 -15.13 38.08
CA ALA A 163 -15.16 -13.84 38.73
C ALA A 163 -14.96 -12.65 37.77
N LEU A 164 -14.52 -12.88 36.53
CA LEU A 164 -14.37 -11.83 35.53
C LEU A 164 -15.73 -11.40 34.92
N LYS A 165 -16.75 -12.26 34.99
CA LYS A 165 -18.11 -11.91 34.51
C LYS A 165 -18.70 -10.76 35.34
N ASP A 166 -18.40 -10.68 36.62
CA ASP A 166 -18.88 -9.61 37.51
C ASP A 166 -18.26 -8.25 37.16
N LEU A 167 -17.07 -8.25 36.54
CA LEU A 167 -16.41 -7.04 36.08
C LEU A 167 -16.90 -6.57 34.70
N LEU A 168 -17.42 -7.47 33.87
CA LEU A 168 -17.98 -7.17 32.53
C LEU A 168 -19.44 -6.76 32.56
N GLY A 169 -20.17 -7.03 33.65
CA GLY A 169 -21.58 -6.76 33.85
C GLY A 169 -21.90 -5.38 34.46
N ARG A 170 -20.96 -4.43 34.43
CA ARG A 170 -21.17 -3.06 34.92
C ARG A 170 -21.13 -2.03 33.81
#